data_e75cf6699b8453c58528af8e43aa6cd5
#
_entry.id   e75cf6699b8453c58528af8e43aa6cd5
#
_cell.length_a   1.000
_cell.length_b   1.000
_cell.length_c   1.000
_cell.angle_alpha   90.00
_cell.angle_beta   90.00
_cell.angle_gamma   90.00
#
_symmetry.space_group_name_H-M   'P 1'
#
loop_
_entity.id
_entity.type
_entity.pdbx_description
1 polymer ?
#
loop_
_entity_poly.entity_id
_entity_poly.type
_entity_poly.pdbx_seq_one_letter_code
_entity_poly.pdbx_strand_id
1 'polypeptide(L)'
;HDKRKSNELMPEQISEIWMETQSQALGDAIKLDDSYKPLWSYIPHFIHTPFYVYAYAFGDCLVNSLWQVRLSDASNFTGNYLNLLKSGGKNHHKEALSPFGLDASDPKFWDIGLNTISSLIDDLEK
;
A
#
# COMPACT_ATOMS: atom_id res chain seq x y z
N HIS A 1 -5.90 -9.07 11.60
CA HIS A 1 -5.13 -10.27 11.95
C HIS A 1 -4.64 -10.26 13.40
N ASP A 2 -4.18 -9.13 13.93
CA ASP A 2 -3.64 -9.09 15.31
C ASP A 2 -4.67 -9.46 16.36
N LYS A 3 -5.88 -8.97 16.27
CA LYS A 3 -6.98 -9.35 17.16
C LYS A 3 -7.34 -10.84 17.07
N ARG A 4 -7.27 -11.42 15.86
CA ARG A 4 -7.54 -12.86 15.66
C ARG A 4 -6.48 -13.80 16.21
N LYS A 5 -5.25 -13.33 16.42
CA LYS A 5 -4.19 -14.17 17.03
C LYS A 5 -4.54 -14.61 18.46
N SER A 6 -5.32 -13.81 19.15
CA SER A 6 -5.67 -14.07 20.56
C SER A 6 -7.01 -14.78 20.73
N ASN A 7 -7.98 -14.50 19.86
CA ASN A 7 -9.34 -15.03 19.98
C ASN A 7 -10.03 -15.12 18.62
N GLU A 8 -11.04 -15.97 18.51
CA GLU A 8 -12.02 -15.91 17.44
C GLU A 8 -12.83 -14.60 17.57
N LEU A 9 -13.09 -13.94 16.42
CA LEU A 9 -13.83 -12.70 16.38
C LEU A 9 -15.24 -12.93 15.86
N MET A 10 -16.21 -12.37 16.57
CA MET A 10 -17.60 -12.29 16.11
C MET A 10 -17.73 -11.23 15.02
N PRO A 11 -18.73 -11.35 14.11
CA PRO A 11 -18.95 -10.37 13.02
C PRO A 11 -19.05 -8.92 13.49
N GLU A 12 -19.67 -8.70 14.65
CA GLU A 12 -19.80 -7.38 15.26
C GLU A 12 -18.44 -6.78 15.63
N GLN A 13 -17.53 -7.57 16.17
CA GLN A 13 -16.18 -7.15 16.52
C GLN A 13 -15.35 -6.84 15.27
N ILE A 14 -15.55 -7.59 14.18
CA ILE A 14 -14.91 -7.29 12.89
C ILE A 14 -15.45 -5.96 12.35
N SER A 15 -16.75 -5.73 12.45
CA SER A 15 -17.40 -4.47 12.03
C SER A 15 -16.88 -3.28 12.84
N GLU A 16 -16.64 -3.42 14.15
CA GLU A 16 -16.05 -2.38 14.97
C GLU A 16 -14.61 -2.04 14.52
N ILE A 17 -13.78 -3.06 14.28
CA ILE A 17 -12.40 -2.87 13.77
C ILE A 17 -12.43 -2.18 12.41
N TRP A 18 -13.37 -2.57 11.53
CA TRP A 18 -13.56 -1.96 10.23
C TRP A 18 -13.90 -0.47 10.36
N MET A 19 -14.90 -0.13 11.18
CA MET A 19 -15.31 1.26 11.40
C MET A 19 -14.19 2.11 11.98
N GLU A 20 -13.47 1.60 12.98
CA GLU A 20 -12.31 2.27 13.57
C GLU A 20 -11.24 2.59 12.50
N THR A 21 -10.88 1.58 11.70
CA THR A 21 -9.85 1.73 10.65
C THR A 21 -10.30 2.72 9.58
N GLN A 22 -11.56 2.66 9.14
CA GLN A 22 -12.10 3.59 8.15
C GLN A 22 -12.16 5.03 8.69
N SER A 23 -12.57 5.21 9.94
CA SER A 23 -12.57 6.54 10.58
C SER A 23 -11.17 7.13 10.66
N GLN A 24 -10.17 6.33 10.99
CA GLN A 24 -8.77 6.78 11.02
C GLN A 24 -8.26 7.17 9.63
N ALA A 25 -8.63 6.41 8.60
CA ALA A 25 -8.17 6.65 7.22
C ALA A 25 -8.87 7.85 6.56
N LEU A 26 -10.15 8.06 6.82
CA LEU A 26 -10.98 9.09 6.17
C LEU A 26 -11.06 10.38 6.98
N GLY A 27 -10.71 10.33 8.26
CA GLY A 27 -10.80 11.48 9.17
C GLY A 27 -12.22 12.01 9.33
N ASP A 28 -12.32 13.27 9.80
CA ASP A 28 -13.60 13.92 10.08
C ASP A 28 -14.33 14.44 8.84
N ALA A 29 -13.70 14.35 7.66
CA ALA A 29 -14.28 14.83 6.41
C ALA A 29 -15.47 13.98 5.94
N ILE A 30 -15.56 12.72 6.38
CA ILE A 30 -16.59 11.78 5.99
C ILE A 30 -17.28 11.21 7.23
N LYS A 31 -18.62 11.39 7.28
CA LYS A 31 -19.43 10.78 8.32
C LYS A 31 -19.80 9.33 7.94
N LEU A 32 -19.28 8.39 8.68
CA LEU A 32 -19.64 6.97 8.56
C LEU A 32 -20.87 6.69 9.43
N ASP A 33 -21.90 6.12 8.86
CA ASP A 33 -23.09 5.64 9.57
C ASP A 33 -23.09 4.12 9.74
N ASP A 34 -24.11 3.60 10.42
CA ASP A 34 -24.21 2.17 10.73
C ASP A 34 -24.32 1.26 9.49
N SER A 35 -24.76 1.79 8.36
CA SER A 35 -24.84 1.01 7.10
C SER A 35 -23.45 0.64 6.56
N TYR A 36 -22.42 1.34 7.01
CA TYR A 36 -21.03 1.08 6.61
C TYR A 36 -20.41 -0.12 7.34
N LYS A 37 -20.95 -0.49 8.51
CA LYS A 37 -20.42 -1.57 9.36
C LYS A 37 -20.19 -2.91 8.63
N PRO A 38 -21.13 -3.43 7.81
CA PRO A 38 -20.96 -4.74 7.18
C PRO A 38 -20.10 -4.70 5.90
N LEU A 39 -19.64 -3.53 5.43
CA LEU A 39 -18.97 -3.42 4.12
C LEU A 39 -17.61 -4.14 4.05
N TRP A 40 -16.99 -4.47 5.18
CA TRP A 40 -15.82 -5.34 5.18
C TRP A 40 -16.10 -6.70 4.52
N SER A 41 -17.34 -7.19 4.59
CA SER A 41 -17.73 -8.48 4.00
C SER A 41 -17.78 -8.46 2.47
N TYR A 42 -17.83 -7.28 1.84
CA TYR A 42 -17.74 -7.10 0.39
C TYR A 42 -16.31 -7.28 -0.15
N ILE A 43 -15.31 -7.32 0.74
CA ILE A 43 -13.92 -7.48 0.33
C ILE A 43 -13.57 -8.97 0.35
N PRO A 44 -13.60 -9.67 -0.80
CA PRO A 44 -13.40 -11.12 -0.85
C PRO A 44 -12.02 -11.54 -0.37
N HIS A 45 -11.03 -10.66 -0.46
CA HIS A 45 -9.67 -10.91 0.00
C HIS A 45 -9.57 -11.16 1.50
N PHE A 46 -10.45 -10.58 2.31
CA PHE A 46 -10.47 -10.84 3.76
C PHE A 46 -10.89 -12.28 4.10
N ILE A 47 -11.64 -12.91 3.20
CA ILE A 47 -12.23 -14.24 3.41
C ILE A 47 -11.45 -15.31 2.63
N HIS A 48 -11.22 -15.07 1.33
CA HIS A 48 -10.70 -16.08 0.41
C HIS A 48 -9.19 -16.01 0.19
N THR A 49 -8.54 -14.88 0.50
CA THR A 49 -7.11 -14.69 0.25
C THR A 49 -6.45 -14.00 1.45
N PRO A 50 -6.27 -14.74 2.57
CA PRO A 50 -5.68 -14.18 3.78
C PRO A 50 -4.31 -13.55 3.52
N PHE A 51 -4.02 -12.44 4.18
CA PHE A 51 -2.76 -11.70 4.11
C PHE A 51 -2.45 -11.02 2.77
N TYR A 52 -3.36 -11.01 1.81
CA TYR A 52 -3.10 -10.45 0.49
C TYR A 52 -3.29 -8.94 0.39
N VAL A 53 -4.16 -8.35 1.22
CA VAL A 53 -4.60 -6.95 1.07
C VAL A 53 -3.45 -5.93 1.10
N TYR A 54 -2.38 -6.22 1.83
CA TYR A 54 -1.18 -5.37 1.87
C TYR A 54 -0.53 -5.16 0.49
N ALA A 55 -0.73 -6.09 -0.44
CA ALA A 55 -0.10 -6.05 -1.76
C ALA A 55 -0.49 -4.80 -2.56
N TYR A 56 -1.68 -4.25 -2.34
CA TYR A 56 -2.12 -3.02 -3.00
C TYR A 56 -1.34 -1.80 -2.50
N ALA A 57 -1.20 -1.64 -1.18
CA ALA A 57 -0.40 -0.57 -0.61
C ALA A 57 1.07 -0.70 -0.99
N PHE A 58 1.61 -1.92 -0.99
CA PHE A 58 2.99 -2.18 -1.44
C PHE A 58 3.17 -1.80 -2.91
N GLY A 59 2.25 -2.21 -3.79
CA GLY A 59 2.32 -1.93 -5.23
C GLY A 59 2.25 -0.43 -5.50
N ASP A 60 1.37 0.29 -4.84
CA ASP A 60 1.25 1.74 -4.98
C ASP A 60 2.51 2.47 -4.50
N CYS A 61 3.02 2.15 -3.31
CA CYS A 61 4.27 2.70 -2.82
C CYS A 61 5.46 2.39 -3.74
N LEU A 62 5.53 1.17 -4.30
CA LEU A 62 6.58 0.79 -5.23
C LEU A 62 6.53 1.64 -6.51
N VAL A 63 5.35 1.83 -7.10
CA VAL A 63 5.18 2.63 -8.31
C VAL A 63 5.58 4.09 -8.05
N ASN A 64 5.13 4.67 -6.95
CA ASN A 64 5.47 6.03 -6.56
C ASN A 64 6.98 6.18 -6.26
N SER A 65 7.60 5.19 -5.62
CA SER A 65 9.05 5.18 -5.38
C SER A 65 9.86 5.10 -6.69
N LEU A 66 9.46 4.25 -7.61
CA LEU A 66 10.07 4.17 -8.95
C LEU A 66 9.90 5.48 -9.73
N TRP A 67 8.76 6.13 -9.60
CA TRP A 67 8.53 7.44 -10.20
C TRP A 67 9.49 8.50 -9.66
N GLN A 68 9.72 8.53 -8.36
CA GLN A 68 10.72 9.45 -7.76
C GLN A 68 12.14 9.17 -8.24
N VAL A 69 12.53 7.90 -8.36
CA VAL A 69 13.84 7.54 -8.93
C VAL A 69 13.95 8.05 -10.37
N ARG A 70 12.89 7.91 -11.18
CA ARG A 70 12.89 8.43 -12.56
C ARG A 70 13.04 9.94 -12.62
N LEU A 71 12.42 10.68 -11.69
CA LEU A 71 12.52 12.15 -11.65
C LEU A 71 13.91 12.61 -11.23
N SER A 72 14.58 11.87 -10.33
CA SER A 72 15.89 12.22 -9.81
C SER A 72 17.05 11.78 -10.71
N ASP A 73 16.95 10.60 -11.34
CA ASP A 73 17.94 10.07 -12.29
C ASP A 73 17.28 9.31 -13.45
N ALA A 74 17.07 10.02 -14.55
CA ALA A 74 16.47 9.45 -15.76
C ALA A 74 17.46 8.67 -16.63
N SER A 75 18.78 8.78 -16.40
CA SER A 75 19.81 8.33 -17.35
C SER A 75 19.78 6.81 -17.57
N ASN A 76 19.64 6.02 -16.50
CA ASN A 76 19.62 4.56 -16.56
C ASN A 76 18.22 3.96 -16.29
N PHE A 77 17.25 4.79 -15.91
CA PHE A 77 15.95 4.33 -15.46
C PHE A 77 15.24 3.44 -16.47
N THR A 78 15.14 3.87 -17.70
CA THR A 78 14.38 3.15 -18.74
C THR A 78 14.93 1.74 -18.98
N GLY A 79 16.26 1.60 -19.04
CA GLY A 79 16.91 0.29 -19.22
C GLY A 79 16.63 -0.63 -18.04
N ASN A 80 16.81 -0.13 -16.82
CA ASN A 80 16.55 -0.87 -15.59
C ASN A 80 15.07 -1.27 -15.48
N TYR A 81 14.15 -0.37 -15.82
CA TYR A 81 12.73 -0.62 -15.77
C TYR A 81 12.28 -1.71 -16.76
N LEU A 82 12.78 -1.66 -17.99
CA LEU A 82 12.52 -2.71 -18.98
C LEU A 82 13.07 -4.07 -18.54
N ASN A 83 14.23 -4.08 -17.90
CA ASN A 83 14.80 -5.32 -17.35
C ASN A 83 13.98 -5.85 -16.17
N LEU A 84 13.50 -4.98 -15.29
CA LEU A 84 12.57 -5.34 -14.21
C LEU A 84 11.31 -6.01 -14.78
N LEU A 85 10.67 -5.40 -15.78
CA LEU A 85 9.47 -5.98 -16.40
C LEU A 85 9.75 -7.32 -17.09
N LYS A 86 10.86 -7.45 -17.80
CA LYS A 86 11.26 -8.70 -18.46
C LYS A 86 11.59 -9.82 -17.50
N SER A 87 12.08 -9.50 -16.30
CA SER A 87 12.41 -10.49 -15.28
C SER A 87 11.17 -11.17 -14.70
N GLY A 88 10.02 -10.51 -14.75
CA GLY A 88 8.78 -10.98 -14.13
C GLY A 88 8.98 -11.28 -12.66
N GLY A 89 8.46 -12.40 -12.19
CA GLY A 89 8.57 -12.84 -10.79
C GLY A 89 9.77 -13.72 -10.47
N LYS A 90 10.83 -13.73 -11.28
CA LYS A 90 11.98 -14.65 -11.09
C LYS A 90 12.90 -14.22 -9.95
N ASN A 91 13.10 -12.93 -9.78
CA ASN A 91 14.06 -12.39 -8.84
C ASN A 91 13.39 -12.04 -7.52
N HIS A 92 14.14 -12.21 -6.43
CA HIS A 92 13.70 -11.68 -5.13
C HIS A 92 13.60 -10.15 -5.21
N HIS A 93 12.63 -9.55 -4.50
CA HIS A 93 12.38 -8.10 -4.55
C HIS A 93 13.65 -7.27 -4.30
N LYS A 94 14.54 -7.71 -3.44
CA LYS A 94 15.81 -7.04 -3.13
C LYS A 94 16.72 -6.93 -4.36
N GLU A 95 16.83 -8.01 -5.14
CA GLU A 95 17.62 -8.04 -6.37
C GLU A 95 16.94 -7.22 -7.48
N ALA A 96 15.61 -7.34 -7.58
CA ALA A 96 14.81 -6.65 -8.58
C ALA A 96 14.84 -5.12 -8.41
N LEU A 97 14.91 -4.62 -7.18
CA LEU A 97 14.85 -3.20 -6.85
C LEU A 97 16.23 -2.54 -6.68
N SER A 98 17.30 -3.33 -6.47
CA SER A 98 18.66 -2.80 -6.29
C SER A 98 19.17 -1.91 -7.43
N PRO A 99 18.83 -2.14 -8.73
CA PRO A 99 19.25 -1.25 -9.82
C PRO A 99 18.66 0.16 -9.73
N PHE A 100 17.63 0.34 -8.90
CA PHE A 100 16.97 1.63 -8.64
C PHE A 100 17.43 2.27 -7.32
N GLY A 101 18.34 1.62 -6.60
CA GLY A 101 18.75 2.06 -5.25
C GLY A 101 17.65 1.88 -4.20
N LEU A 102 16.64 1.04 -4.45
CA LEU A 102 15.51 0.79 -3.57
C LEU A 102 15.67 -0.54 -2.82
N ASP A 103 15.35 -0.53 -1.53
CA ASP A 103 15.26 -1.73 -0.70
C ASP A 103 13.93 -1.73 0.06
N ALA A 104 13.00 -2.59 -0.33
CA ALA A 104 11.68 -2.68 0.32
C ALA A 104 11.74 -3.22 1.77
N SER A 105 12.88 -3.71 2.24
CA SER A 105 13.11 -4.06 3.65
C SER A 105 13.56 -2.87 4.51
N ASP A 106 13.94 -1.75 3.89
CA ASP A 106 14.25 -0.50 4.60
C ASP A 106 12.93 0.27 4.85
N PRO A 107 12.61 0.65 6.10
CA PRO A 107 11.45 1.49 6.39
C PRO A 107 11.39 2.78 5.56
N LYS A 108 12.53 3.37 5.21
CA LYS A 108 12.61 4.58 4.37
C LYS A 108 12.10 4.40 2.94
N PHE A 109 12.00 3.16 2.47
CA PHE A 109 11.38 2.86 1.17
C PHE A 109 9.94 3.40 1.09
N TRP A 110 9.18 3.26 2.17
CA TRP A 110 7.81 3.73 2.26
C TRP A 110 7.70 5.24 2.22
N ASP A 111 8.65 5.93 2.87
CA ASP A 111 8.69 7.39 2.87
C ASP A 111 8.85 7.97 1.45
N ILE A 112 9.63 7.31 0.59
CA ILE A 112 9.82 7.74 -0.81
C ILE A 112 8.49 7.77 -1.56
N GLY A 113 7.70 6.69 -1.47
CA GLY A 113 6.39 6.61 -2.12
C GLY A 113 5.38 7.59 -1.51
N LEU A 114 5.32 7.68 -0.18
CA LEU A 114 4.42 8.56 0.55
C LEU A 114 4.68 10.04 0.28
N ASN A 115 5.95 10.45 0.16
CA ASN A 115 6.31 11.82 -0.19
C ASN A 115 5.79 12.25 -1.58
N THR A 116 5.65 11.32 -2.51
CA THR A 116 5.01 11.60 -3.81
C THR A 116 3.54 12.01 -3.61
N ILE A 117 2.83 11.26 -2.77
CA ILE A 117 1.42 11.54 -2.46
C ILE A 117 1.30 12.88 -1.73
N SER A 118 2.16 13.14 -0.73
CA SER A 118 2.20 14.43 -0.04
C SER A 118 2.40 15.59 -1.01
N SER A 119 3.33 15.45 -1.95
CA SER A 119 3.57 16.52 -2.96
C SER A 119 2.35 16.79 -3.84
N LEU A 120 1.56 15.76 -4.17
CA LEU A 120 0.31 15.93 -4.93
C LEU A 120 -0.76 16.67 -4.10
N ILE A 121 -0.80 16.42 -2.80
CA ILE A 121 -1.70 17.15 -1.87
C ILE A 121 -1.27 18.61 -1.78
N ASP A 122 0.02 18.88 -1.57
CA ASP A 122 0.57 20.24 -1.52
C ASP A 122 0.27 21.05 -2.79
N ASP A 123 0.24 20.38 -3.95
CA ASP A 123 -0.10 21.03 -5.23
C ASP A 123 -1.60 21.40 -5.34
N LEU A 124 -2.47 20.68 -4.65
CA LEU A 124 -3.91 21.01 -4.59
C LEU A 124 -4.21 22.16 -3.65
N GLU A 125 -3.34 22.44 -2.69
CA GLU A 125 -3.53 23.53 -1.70
C GLU A 125 -2.98 24.88 -2.20
N LYS A 126 -2.35 24.94 -3.37
CA LYS A 126 -1.85 26.16 -4.03
C LYS A 126 -2.94 26.85 -4.84
#